data_4f6de275212556793d15d4f123cb4e08
#
_entry.id   4f6de275212556793d15d4f123cb4e08
#
_cell.length_a   1.000
_cell.length_b   1.000
_cell.length_c   1.000
_cell.angle_alpha   90.00
_cell.angle_beta   90.00
_cell.angle_gamma   90.00
#
_symmetry.space_group_name_H-M   'P 1'
#
loop_
_entity.id
_entity.type
_entity.pdbx_description
1 polymer ?
#
loop_
_entity_poly.entity_id
_entity_poly.type
_entity_poly.pdbx_seq_one_letter_code
_entity_poly.pdbx_strand_id
1 'polypeptide(L)'
;MFKVLKTNRDLRLLFIAQNLSFMGDWFTFVALAGLVQDLTGSKFLVSLLLVAFSLPSFLASPIGGPVADRYDRRKVLIVVSILQAIAAASFLLIGDSRIWIAFVAQGSIAALAAFVRPALEAAIPNLAKNPDELRQANAIFGSSWGVMLAAGAGIGGIFSQAFGRNAAFIADIATFLVATFLIALVTRPMQEARTKIQTRRIHPIRDMGEALHLAKSDPAIMALLMSKMTFAVGAGVVSQLAVFAADSFNSGDAGRGLMLGLRGVGSALGPLVAARFVKNDLSRVILVCGVAGLGFAGGYLAAAVSPVLIVAAIFIGLAHLGGGAQWTLSTYGLQVRCPDEMRGRVLAGDFALITLSLGLSSLLAGVVSEYIGARGTIAVFAVIAICSSIIYLLATRNVRANLKLNAATS
;
A
#
# COMPACT_ATOMS: atom_id res chain seq x y z
N MET A 1 19.86 10.29 9.14
CA MET A 1 18.81 9.29 8.99
C MET A 1 19.36 7.85 9.02
N PHE A 2 20.28 7.44 8.15
CA PHE A 2 20.80 6.05 8.13
C PHE A 2 21.83 5.70 9.21
N LYS A 3 22.14 6.62 10.14
CA LYS A 3 23.11 6.38 11.22
C LYS A 3 22.69 5.22 12.12
N VAL A 4 21.38 5.12 12.42
CA VAL A 4 20.82 4.04 13.27
C VAL A 4 21.10 2.65 12.70
N LEU A 5 21.05 2.46 11.37
CA LEU A 5 21.36 1.16 10.75
C LEU A 5 22.83 0.80 10.81
N LYS A 6 23.75 1.79 10.98
CA LYS A 6 25.18 1.56 11.18
C LYS A 6 25.50 1.17 12.62
N THR A 7 24.80 1.75 13.59
CA THR A 7 25.08 1.62 15.03
C THR A 7 24.26 0.53 15.74
N ASN A 8 23.10 0.17 15.18
CA ASN A 8 22.19 -0.84 15.76
C ASN A 8 22.04 -2.04 14.82
N ARG A 9 22.75 -3.12 15.15
CA ARG A 9 22.77 -4.37 14.36
C ARG A 9 21.37 -4.98 14.22
N ASP A 10 20.61 -5.04 15.30
CA ASP A 10 19.30 -5.71 15.32
C ASP A 10 18.25 -4.96 14.49
N LEU A 11 18.21 -3.62 14.59
CA LEU A 11 17.38 -2.79 13.71
C LEU A 11 17.81 -2.91 12.24
N ARG A 12 19.12 -3.01 11.96
CA ARG A 12 19.61 -3.22 10.60
C ARG A 12 19.16 -4.55 10.02
N LEU A 13 19.28 -5.64 10.79
CA LEU A 13 18.85 -6.97 10.36
C LEU A 13 17.34 -6.98 10.05
N LEU A 14 16.53 -6.42 10.94
CA LEU A 14 15.09 -6.33 10.76
C LEU A 14 14.72 -5.47 9.54
N PHE A 15 15.41 -4.34 9.34
CA PHE A 15 15.22 -3.45 8.19
C PHE A 15 15.54 -4.14 6.87
N ILE A 16 16.70 -4.82 6.79
CA ILE A 16 17.08 -5.55 5.58
C ILE A 16 16.09 -6.68 5.30
N ALA A 17 15.69 -7.45 6.31
CA ALA A 17 14.72 -8.53 6.17
C ALA A 17 13.39 -8.03 5.59
N GLN A 18 12.82 -6.95 6.15
CA GLN A 18 11.57 -6.36 5.67
C GLN A 18 11.67 -5.86 4.23
N ASN A 19 12.74 -5.12 3.92
CA ASN A 19 12.85 -4.52 2.59
C ASN A 19 13.14 -5.57 1.51
N LEU A 20 13.90 -6.61 1.85
CA LEU A 20 14.17 -7.71 0.94
C LEU A 20 12.87 -8.47 0.60
N SER A 21 12.06 -8.77 1.62
CA SER A 21 10.74 -9.38 1.43
C SER A 21 9.82 -8.49 0.59
N PHE A 22 9.70 -7.20 0.92
CA PHE A 22 8.88 -6.26 0.13
C PHE A 22 9.32 -6.14 -1.32
N MET A 23 10.63 -6.18 -1.57
CA MET A 23 11.16 -6.17 -2.92
C MET A 23 10.77 -7.44 -3.68
N GLY A 24 10.87 -8.61 -3.04
CA GLY A 24 10.46 -9.90 -3.60
C GLY A 24 8.98 -9.95 -3.96
N ASP A 25 8.10 -9.45 -3.08
CA ASP A 25 6.66 -9.35 -3.35
C ASP A 25 6.37 -8.61 -4.67
N TRP A 26 7.11 -7.52 -4.97
CA TRP A 26 6.92 -6.77 -6.21
C TRP A 26 7.54 -7.43 -7.43
N PHE A 27 8.64 -8.20 -7.27
CA PHE A 27 9.17 -9.08 -8.31
C PHE A 27 8.10 -10.07 -8.76
N THR A 28 7.54 -10.78 -7.79
CA THR A 28 6.47 -11.74 -8.00
C THR A 28 5.23 -11.11 -8.61
N PHE A 29 4.79 -9.95 -8.12
CA PHE A 29 3.57 -9.32 -8.60
C PHE A 29 3.64 -8.97 -10.09
N VAL A 30 4.78 -8.43 -10.57
CA VAL A 30 4.98 -8.12 -12.00
C VAL A 30 4.97 -9.39 -12.84
N ALA A 31 5.73 -10.41 -12.43
CA ALA A 31 5.82 -11.69 -13.12
C ALA A 31 4.47 -12.41 -13.17
N LEU A 32 3.74 -12.40 -12.04
CA LEU A 32 2.43 -13.05 -11.90
C LEU A 32 1.36 -12.38 -12.77
N ALA A 33 1.33 -11.03 -12.79
CA ALA A 33 0.42 -10.29 -13.65
C ALA A 33 0.64 -10.59 -15.13
N GLY A 34 1.91 -10.68 -15.54
CA GLY A 34 2.28 -11.10 -16.90
C GLY A 34 1.87 -12.55 -17.19
N LEU A 35 2.14 -13.48 -16.26
CA LEU A 35 1.80 -14.89 -16.43
C LEU A 35 0.29 -15.11 -16.58
N VAL A 36 -0.52 -14.49 -15.70
CA VAL A 36 -1.98 -14.59 -15.74
C VAL A 36 -2.52 -14.01 -17.05
N GLN A 37 -1.99 -12.86 -17.50
CA GLN A 37 -2.40 -12.26 -18.78
C GLN A 37 -2.09 -13.16 -19.96
N ASP A 38 -0.89 -13.73 -20.03
CA ASP A 38 -0.44 -14.54 -21.17
C ASP A 38 -1.17 -15.89 -21.25
N LEU A 39 -1.49 -16.51 -20.08
CA LEU A 39 -2.22 -17.78 -20.02
C LEU A 39 -3.72 -17.62 -20.29
N THR A 40 -4.31 -16.49 -19.89
CA THR A 40 -5.80 -16.38 -19.91
C THR A 40 -6.34 -15.35 -20.90
N GLY A 41 -5.52 -14.38 -21.31
CA GLY A 41 -5.98 -13.22 -22.07
C GLY A 41 -6.95 -12.29 -21.30
N SER A 42 -7.37 -12.67 -20.08
CA SER A 42 -8.40 -11.97 -19.32
C SER A 42 -7.83 -10.81 -18.51
N LYS A 43 -8.29 -9.61 -18.82
CA LYS A 43 -7.98 -8.38 -18.08
C LYS A 43 -8.60 -8.38 -16.68
N PHE A 44 -9.77 -9.02 -16.57
CA PHE A 44 -10.46 -9.23 -15.30
C PHE A 44 -9.60 -10.06 -14.34
N LEU A 45 -9.06 -11.21 -14.80
CA LEU A 45 -8.23 -12.07 -13.96
C LEU A 45 -6.94 -11.37 -13.53
N VAL A 46 -6.32 -10.55 -14.39
CA VAL A 46 -5.17 -9.71 -13.97
C VAL A 46 -5.58 -8.72 -12.87
N SER A 47 -6.74 -8.09 -12.99
CA SER A 47 -7.25 -7.17 -11.96
C SER A 47 -7.57 -7.89 -10.65
N LEU A 48 -8.02 -9.13 -10.73
CA LEU A 48 -8.33 -9.98 -9.57
C LEU A 48 -7.07 -10.27 -8.72
N LEU A 49 -5.86 -10.19 -9.29
CA LEU A 49 -4.62 -10.29 -8.51
C LEU A 49 -4.49 -9.17 -7.47
N LEU A 50 -4.90 -7.93 -7.81
CA LEU A 50 -4.88 -6.83 -6.85
C LEU A 50 -5.93 -7.01 -5.75
N VAL A 51 -7.06 -7.63 -6.06
CA VAL A 51 -8.06 -8.04 -5.07
C VAL A 51 -7.51 -9.13 -4.16
N ALA A 52 -6.85 -10.15 -4.74
CA ALA A 52 -6.16 -11.20 -4.00
C ALA A 52 -5.01 -10.67 -3.14
N PHE A 53 -4.39 -9.56 -3.53
CA PHE A 53 -3.40 -8.84 -2.71
C PHE A 53 -4.05 -8.07 -1.53
N SER A 54 -5.20 -7.44 -1.74
CA SER A 54 -5.78 -6.50 -0.76
C SER A 54 -6.81 -7.14 0.18
N LEU A 55 -7.78 -7.90 -0.35
CA LEU A 55 -8.92 -8.39 0.42
C LEU A 55 -8.55 -9.41 1.51
N PRO A 56 -7.70 -10.44 1.25
CA PRO A 56 -7.28 -11.37 2.30
C PRO A 56 -6.48 -10.70 3.42
N SER A 57 -5.64 -9.71 3.08
CA SER A 57 -4.91 -8.91 4.06
C SER A 57 -5.87 -8.12 4.95
N PHE A 58 -6.91 -7.51 4.37
CA PHE A 58 -7.95 -6.81 5.10
C PHE A 58 -8.69 -7.75 6.07
N LEU A 59 -9.14 -8.92 5.60
CA LEU A 59 -9.87 -9.89 6.40
C LEU A 59 -9.02 -10.48 7.55
N ALA A 60 -7.71 -10.65 7.34
CA ALA A 60 -6.78 -11.16 8.35
C ALA A 60 -6.32 -10.10 9.35
N SER A 61 -6.35 -8.82 9.00
CA SER A 61 -5.80 -7.71 9.80
C SER A 61 -6.37 -7.61 11.24
N PRO A 62 -7.66 -7.88 11.51
CA PRO A 62 -8.19 -7.83 12.87
C PRO A 62 -7.57 -8.89 13.81
N ILE A 63 -6.98 -9.95 13.24
CA ILE A 63 -6.34 -11.04 13.99
C ILE A 63 -4.84 -10.77 14.17
N GLY A 64 -4.22 -10.03 13.24
CA GLY A 64 -2.78 -9.78 13.22
C GLY A 64 -2.26 -9.09 14.48
N GLY A 65 -2.93 -8.03 14.94
CA GLY A 65 -2.58 -7.31 16.16
C GLY A 65 -2.59 -8.20 17.42
N PRO A 66 -3.73 -8.84 17.74
CA PRO A 66 -3.81 -9.81 18.85
C PRO A 66 -2.77 -10.92 18.83
N VAL A 67 -2.41 -11.43 17.65
CA VAL A 67 -1.35 -12.45 17.51
C VAL A 67 0.02 -11.85 17.85
N ALA A 68 0.34 -10.65 17.32
CA ALA A 68 1.59 -9.96 17.65
C ALA A 68 1.71 -9.59 19.13
N ASP A 69 0.57 -9.41 19.81
CA ASP A 69 0.54 -9.14 21.26
C ASP A 69 0.59 -10.40 22.11
N ARG A 70 0.11 -11.55 21.64
CA ARG A 70 0.04 -12.79 22.42
C ARG A 70 1.25 -13.69 22.26
N TYR A 71 1.86 -13.71 21.08
CA TYR A 71 2.95 -14.62 20.76
C TYR A 71 4.29 -13.88 20.70
N ASP A 72 5.38 -14.62 20.76
CA ASP A 72 6.72 -14.08 20.55
C ASP A 72 6.83 -13.52 19.12
N ARG A 73 7.07 -12.20 19.00
CA ARG A 73 7.09 -11.48 17.73
C ARG A 73 8.12 -12.03 16.76
N ARG A 74 9.29 -12.46 17.25
CA ARG A 74 10.31 -13.10 16.42
C ARG A 74 9.78 -14.41 15.83
N LYS A 75 9.15 -15.26 16.66
CA LYS A 75 8.56 -16.51 16.18
C LYS A 75 7.44 -16.27 15.18
N VAL A 76 6.58 -15.28 15.42
CA VAL A 76 5.52 -14.89 14.48
C VAL A 76 6.13 -14.50 13.14
N LEU A 77 7.13 -13.61 13.13
CA LEU A 77 7.78 -13.17 11.90
C LEU A 77 8.46 -14.31 11.14
N ILE A 78 9.16 -15.21 11.85
CA ILE A 78 9.82 -16.38 11.24
C ILE A 78 8.79 -17.34 10.64
N VAL A 79 7.77 -17.72 11.40
CA VAL A 79 6.74 -18.68 10.93
C VAL A 79 6.00 -18.12 9.72
N VAL A 80 5.61 -16.84 9.79
CA VAL A 80 4.90 -16.18 8.69
C VAL A 80 5.76 -16.11 7.43
N SER A 81 7.05 -15.73 7.55
CA SER A 81 7.95 -15.68 6.40
C SER A 81 8.17 -17.06 5.76
N ILE A 82 8.26 -18.13 6.56
CA ILE A 82 8.34 -19.51 6.04
C ILE A 82 7.05 -19.89 5.31
N LEU A 83 5.88 -19.58 5.87
CA LEU A 83 4.59 -19.86 5.23
C LEU A 83 4.42 -19.04 3.93
N GLN A 84 4.92 -17.81 3.88
CA GLN A 84 4.95 -16.99 2.67
C GLN A 84 5.89 -17.61 1.61
N ALA A 85 7.06 -18.14 2.01
CA ALA A 85 7.95 -18.85 1.10
C ALA A 85 7.29 -20.10 0.50
N ILE A 86 6.54 -20.88 1.31
CA ILE A 86 5.78 -22.05 0.85
C ILE A 86 4.66 -21.62 -0.12
N ALA A 87 3.93 -20.56 0.20
CA ALA A 87 2.89 -20.02 -0.67
C ALA A 87 3.49 -19.51 -2.00
N ALA A 88 4.63 -18.80 -1.96
CA ALA A 88 5.35 -18.35 -3.15
C ALA A 88 5.87 -19.52 -4.00
N ALA A 89 6.32 -20.61 -3.39
CA ALA A 89 6.75 -21.80 -4.11
C ALA A 89 5.63 -22.43 -4.95
N SER A 90 4.37 -22.28 -4.53
CA SER A 90 3.24 -22.77 -5.32
C SER A 90 3.05 -22.03 -6.66
N PHE A 91 3.59 -20.81 -6.84
CA PHE A 91 3.57 -20.12 -8.12
C PHE A 91 4.28 -20.91 -9.22
N LEU A 92 5.29 -21.73 -8.87
CA LEU A 92 6.00 -22.58 -9.83
C LEU A 92 5.11 -23.71 -10.40
N LEU A 93 3.96 -23.96 -9.80
CA LEU A 93 3.00 -24.98 -10.24
C LEU A 93 1.88 -24.41 -11.14
N ILE A 94 1.89 -23.11 -11.41
CA ILE A 94 0.88 -22.45 -12.27
C ILE A 94 1.03 -22.98 -13.71
N GLY A 95 -0.09 -23.28 -14.33
CA GLY A 95 -0.23 -23.67 -15.72
C GLY A 95 -1.68 -23.51 -16.16
N ASP A 96 -1.99 -23.81 -17.43
CA ASP A 96 -3.31 -23.57 -18.04
C ASP A 96 -4.47 -24.10 -17.20
N SER A 97 -4.37 -25.31 -16.68
CA SER A 97 -5.40 -25.96 -15.86
C SER A 97 -5.33 -25.56 -14.36
N ARG A 98 -4.30 -24.84 -13.94
CA ARG A 98 -4.04 -24.53 -12.52
C ARG A 98 -3.83 -23.04 -12.26
N ILE A 99 -4.43 -22.19 -13.07
CA ILE A 99 -4.37 -20.72 -12.91
C ILE A 99 -4.89 -20.23 -11.56
N TRP A 100 -5.82 -20.97 -10.94
CA TRP A 100 -6.37 -20.66 -9.61
C TRP A 100 -5.29 -20.59 -8.52
N ILE A 101 -4.15 -21.30 -8.69
CA ILE A 101 -3.02 -21.24 -7.76
C ILE A 101 -2.50 -19.81 -7.63
N ALA A 102 -2.49 -19.02 -8.72
CA ALA A 102 -2.07 -17.63 -8.70
C ALA A 102 -2.82 -16.82 -7.64
N PHE A 103 -4.13 -16.98 -7.57
CA PHE A 103 -5.01 -16.23 -6.66
C PHE A 103 -4.95 -16.74 -5.23
N VAL A 104 -4.92 -18.06 -5.04
CA VAL A 104 -4.84 -18.67 -3.71
C VAL A 104 -3.50 -18.38 -3.07
N ALA A 105 -2.39 -18.53 -3.80
CA ALA A 105 -1.07 -18.25 -3.28
C ALA A 105 -0.87 -16.76 -2.98
N GLN A 106 -1.27 -15.87 -3.91
CA GLN A 106 -1.24 -14.42 -3.69
C GLN A 106 -2.08 -14.00 -2.49
N GLY A 107 -3.29 -14.56 -2.38
CA GLY A 107 -4.18 -14.30 -1.24
C GLY A 107 -3.61 -14.81 0.09
N SER A 108 -2.94 -15.97 0.08
CA SER A 108 -2.27 -16.52 1.25
C SER A 108 -1.11 -15.64 1.70
N ILE A 109 -0.25 -15.18 0.77
CA ILE A 109 0.85 -14.26 1.06
C ILE A 109 0.30 -12.96 1.64
N ALA A 110 -0.76 -12.41 1.06
CA ALA A 110 -1.40 -11.18 1.54
C ALA A 110 -2.04 -11.32 2.92
N ALA A 111 -2.72 -12.43 3.20
CA ALA A 111 -3.29 -12.73 4.51
C ALA A 111 -2.19 -12.87 5.58
N LEU A 112 -1.10 -13.56 5.24
CA LEU A 112 0.07 -13.72 6.11
C LEU A 112 0.77 -12.38 6.38
N ALA A 113 0.87 -11.48 5.39
CA ALA A 113 1.45 -10.15 5.56
C ALA A 113 0.72 -9.29 6.60
N ALA A 114 -0.58 -9.54 6.83
CA ALA A 114 -1.36 -8.86 7.89
C ALA A 114 -0.84 -9.14 9.31
N PHE A 115 -0.08 -10.21 9.52
CA PHE A 115 0.57 -10.53 10.82
C PHE A 115 1.96 -9.92 10.92
N VAL A 116 2.65 -9.70 9.78
CA VAL A 116 4.02 -9.16 9.73
C VAL A 116 4.04 -7.73 10.23
N ARG A 117 3.17 -6.88 9.69
CA ARG A 117 3.19 -5.44 9.97
C ARG A 117 3.04 -5.11 11.45
N PRO A 118 2.01 -5.58 12.20
CA PRO A 118 1.89 -5.25 13.61
C PRO A 118 3.04 -5.83 14.44
N ALA A 119 3.55 -7.02 14.11
CA ALA A 119 4.68 -7.63 14.81
C ALA A 119 5.96 -6.81 14.62
N LEU A 120 6.23 -6.30 13.40
CA LEU A 120 7.35 -5.44 13.07
C LEU A 120 7.26 -4.08 13.77
N GLU A 121 6.14 -3.37 13.61
CA GLU A 121 5.92 -2.05 14.21
C GLU A 121 6.04 -2.08 15.72
N ALA A 122 5.56 -3.16 16.36
CA ALA A 122 5.69 -3.34 17.79
C ALA A 122 7.09 -3.79 18.25
N ALA A 123 7.90 -4.42 17.38
CA ALA A 123 9.26 -4.83 17.71
C ALA A 123 10.26 -3.65 17.69
N ILE A 124 10.06 -2.65 16.83
CA ILE A 124 10.98 -1.53 16.65
C ILE A 124 11.30 -0.80 17.98
N PRO A 125 10.33 -0.43 18.85
CA PRO A 125 10.61 0.23 20.12
C PRO A 125 11.51 -0.58 21.05
N ASN A 126 11.37 -1.92 21.06
CA ASN A 126 12.14 -2.81 21.92
C ASN A 126 13.59 -3.00 21.41
N LEU A 127 13.81 -2.80 20.13
CA LEU A 127 15.14 -2.90 19.52
C LEU A 127 15.90 -1.57 19.54
N ALA A 128 15.21 -0.44 19.62
CA ALA A 128 15.81 0.88 19.74
C ALA A 128 16.46 1.07 21.13
N LYS A 129 17.63 1.70 21.17
CA LYS A 129 18.37 1.93 22.42
C LYS A 129 17.94 3.20 23.14
N ASN A 130 17.38 4.15 22.42
CA ASN A 130 16.98 5.46 22.91
C ASN A 130 15.90 6.07 22.00
N PRO A 131 15.22 7.15 22.44
CA PRO A 131 14.17 7.81 21.67
C PRO A 131 14.62 8.33 20.30
N ASP A 132 15.88 8.74 20.14
CA ASP A 132 16.41 9.21 18.86
C ASP A 132 16.58 8.07 17.85
N GLU A 133 17.05 6.90 18.29
CA GLU A 133 17.09 5.70 17.46
C GLU A 133 15.68 5.27 17.04
N LEU A 134 14.71 5.31 17.96
CA LEU A 134 13.31 4.99 17.66
C LEU A 134 12.74 5.91 16.61
N ARG A 135 12.94 7.22 16.73
CA ARG A 135 12.49 8.22 15.75
C ARG A 135 13.10 7.97 14.35
N GLN A 136 14.41 7.71 14.30
CA GLN A 136 15.11 7.41 13.06
C GLN A 136 14.64 6.10 12.44
N ALA A 137 14.45 5.04 13.25
CA ALA A 137 13.95 3.75 12.79
C ALA A 137 12.54 3.90 12.18
N ASN A 138 11.59 4.53 12.88
CA ASN A 138 10.23 4.75 12.35
C ASN A 138 10.24 5.52 11.02
N ALA A 139 11.09 6.54 10.88
CA ALA A 139 11.19 7.29 9.63
C ALA A 139 11.70 6.41 8.47
N ILE A 140 12.70 5.57 8.71
CA ILE A 140 13.30 4.70 7.69
C ILE A 140 12.34 3.56 7.31
N PHE A 141 11.78 2.87 8.30
CA PHE A 141 10.84 1.77 8.07
C PHE A 141 9.56 2.26 7.38
N GLY A 142 9.03 3.43 7.78
CA GLY A 142 7.84 4.01 7.18
C GLY A 142 8.02 4.43 5.71
N SER A 143 9.23 4.90 5.33
CA SER A 143 9.52 5.31 3.94
C SER A 143 9.85 4.15 3.00
N SER A 144 10.12 2.97 3.53
CA SER A 144 10.63 1.84 2.74
C SER A 144 9.63 1.29 1.72
N TRP A 145 8.33 1.34 1.99
CA TRP A 145 7.31 0.76 1.12
C TRP A 145 7.34 1.34 -0.31
N GLY A 146 7.34 2.65 -0.45
CA GLY A 146 7.37 3.31 -1.77
C GLY A 146 8.67 3.05 -2.53
N VAL A 147 9.81 3.03 -1.80
CA VAL A 147 11.12 2.73 -2.38
C VAL A 147 11.17 1.27 -2.86
N MET A 148 10.67 0.33 -2.07
CA MET A 148 10.66 -1.09 -2.44
C MET A 148 9.67 -1.40 -3.57
N LEU A 149 8.53 -0.70 -3.63
CA LEU A 149 7.66 -0.75 -4.79
C LEU A 149 8.40 -0.30 -6.06
N ALA A 150 9.07 0.86 -6.01
CA ALA A 150 9.77 1.40 -7.17
C ALA A 150 10.92 0.46 -7.62
N ALA A 151 11.78 0.07 -6.69
CA ALA A 151 12.92 -0.80 -6.96
C ALA A 151 12.46 -2.23 -7.33
N GLY A 152 11.56 -2.82 -6.53
CA GLY A 152 11.10 -4.18 -6.72
C GLY A 152 10.36 -4.37 -8.03
N ALA A 153 9.38 -3.51 -8.35
CA ALA A 153 8.65 -3.63 -9.61
C ALA A 153 9.52 -3.30 -10.82
N GLY A 154 10.34 -2.23 -10.76
CA GLY A 154 11.22 -1.85 -11.86
C GLY A 154 12.29 -2.92 -12.18
N ILE A 155 13.06 -3.32 -11.17
CA ILE A 155 14.08 -4.36 -11.32
C ILE A 155 13.44 -5.72 -11.60
N GLY A 156 12.32 -6.03 -10.91
CA GLY A 156 11.61 -7.29 -11.09
C GLY A 156 11.07 -7.49 -12.49
N GLY A 157 10.57 -6.43 -13.12
CA GLY A 157 10.12 -6.50 -14.52
C GLY A 157 11.26 -6.78 -15.49
N ILE A 158 12.41 -6.11 -15.33
CA ILE A 158 13.62 -6.36 -16.14
C ILE A 158 14.14 -7.79 -15.90
N PHE A 159 14.21 -8.20 -14.62
CA PHE A 159 14.67 -9.52 -14.23
C PHE A 159 13.76 -10.63 -14.78
N SER A 160 12.45 -10.48 -14.65
CA SER A 160 11.47 -11.42 -15.18
C SER A 160 11.56 -11.55 -16.70
N GLN A 161 11.78 -10.44 -17.40
CA GLN A 161 11.93 -10.45 -18.86
C GLN A 161 13.24 -11.10 -19.30
N ALA A 162 14.34 -10.91 -18.55
CA ALA A 162 15.66 -11.43 -18.90
C ALA A 162 15.85 -12.90 -18.52
N PHE A 163 15.35 -13.33 -17.35
CA PHE A 163 15.59 -14.66 -16.77
C PHE A 163 14.33 -15.53 -16.70
N GLY A 164 13.18 -14.99 -17.10
CA GLY A 164 11.89 -15.68 -17.03
C GLY A 164 11.19 -15.54 -15.67
N ARG A 165 9.88 -15.75 -15.68
CA ARG A 165 9.01 -15.54 -14.52
C ARG A 165 9.27 -16.53 -13.39
N ASN A 166 9.60 -17.78 -13.72
CA ASN A 166 9.98 -18.77 -12.70
C ASN A 166 11.21 -18.33 -11.90
N ALA A 167 12.18 -17.67 -12.54
CA ALA A 167 13.33 -17.11 -11.85
C ALA A 167 12.91 -15.99 -10.87
N ALA A 168 11.93 -15.17 -11.24
CA ALA A 168 11.38 -14.14 -10.34
C ALA A 168 10.66 -14.76 -9.11
N PHE A 169 9.90 -15.83 -9.31
CA PHE A 169 9.27 -16.57 -8.20
C PHE A 169 10.31 -17.23 -7.28
N ILE A 170 11.36 -17.83 -7.83
CA ILE A 170 12.47 -18.41 -7.05
C ILE A 170 13.21 -17.31 -6.27
N ALA A 171 13.43 -16.15 -6.89
CA ALA A 171 14.05 -15.01 -6.21
C ALA A 171 13.21 -14.54 -5.01
N ASP A 172 11.89 -14.48 -5.15
CA ASP A 172 10.98 -14.11 -4.05
C ASP A 172 11.01 -15.15 -2.92
N ILE A 173 10.92 -16.45 -3.25
CA ILE A 173 11.09 -17.52 -2.26
C ILE A 173 12.40 -17.32 -1.47
N ALA A 174 13.50 -17.03 -2.18
CA ALA A 174 14.79 -16.77 -1.56
C ALA A 174 14.75 -15.54 -0.65
N THR A 175 14.03 -14.45 -1.04
CA THR A 175 13.89 -13.26 -0.18
C THR A 175 13.18 -13.57 1.13
N PHE A 176 12.11 -14.39 1.14
CA PHE A 176 11.43 -14.82 2.35
C PHE A 176 12.34 -15.69 3.25
N LEU A 177 13.10 -16.60 2.66
CA LEU A 177 14.03 -17.45 3.42
C LEU A 177 15.19 -16.65 4.01
N VAL A 178 15.75 -15.69 3.24
CA VAL A 178 16.79 -14.78 3.74
C VAL A 178 16.21 -13.88 4.83
N ALA A 179 15.01 -13.35 4.67
CA ALA A 179 14.33 -12.57 5.71
C ALA A 179 14.16 -13.41 6.99
N THR A 180 13.71 -14.65 6.87
CA THR A 180 13.62 -15.60 8.00
C THR A 180 14.97 -15.75 8.72
N PHE A 181 16.04 -15.98 7.97
CA PHE A 181 17.39 -16.11 8.51
C PHE A 181 17.86 -14.83 9.22
N LEU A 182 17.68 -13.66 8.61
CA LEU A 182 18.04 -12.38 9.20
C LEU A 182 17.26 -12.07 10.49
N ILE A 183 15.97 -12.39 10.53
CA ILE A 183 15.13 -12.25 11.73
C ILE A 183 15.60 -13.18 12.84
N ALA A 184 16.00 -14.41 12.50
CA ALA A 184 16.53 -15.37 13.48
C ALA A 184 17.85 -14.89 14.11
N LEU A 185 18.66 -14.12 13.37
CA LEU A 185 19.93 -13.54 13.85
C LEU A 185 19.75 -12.31 14.78
N VAL A 186 18.54 -11.78 14.92
CA VAL A 186 18.25 -10.69 15.87
C VAL A 186 18.44 -11.22 17.29
N THR A 187 19.25 -10.56 18.08
CA THR A 187 19.63 -11.07 19.43
C THR A 187 18.77 -10.49 20.55
N ARG A 188 18.36 -9.22 20.44
CA ARG A 188 17.55 -8.56 21.45
C ARG A 188 16.12 -9.10 21.45
N PRO A 189 15.44 -9.13 22.62
CA PRO A 189 14.03 -9.44 22.70
C PRO A 189 13.21 -8.44 21.89
N MET A 190 12.29 -8.92 21.03
CA MET A 190 11.38 -8.07 20.24
C MET A 190 10.15 -7.63 21.01
N GLN A 191 10.04 -8.06 22.28
CA GLN A 191 8.96 -7.69 23.21
C GLN A 191 9.50 -7.69 24.65
N GLU A 192 8.85 -6.90 25.51
CA GLU A 192 9.16 -6.92 26.95
C GLU A 192 8.70 -8.21 27.62
N ALA A 193 9.38 -8.56 28.73
CA ALA A 193 8.95 -9.68 29.57
C ALA A 193 7.53 -9.41 30.09
N ARG A 194 6.62 -10.36 29.87
CA ARG A 194 5.20 -10.17 30.15
C ARG A 194 4.91 -10.11 31.64
N THR A 195 4.62 -8.92 32.15
CA THR A 195 3.79 -8.73 33.34
C THR A 195 2.34 -8.67 32.87
N LYS A 196 1.49 -9.54 33.42
CA LYS A 196 0.05 -9.78 33.15
C LYS A 196 -0.58 -8.92 32.03
N ILE A 197 -0.93 -9.58 30.93
CA ILE A 197 -1.62 -8.99 29.79
C ILE A 197 -2.99 -8.47 30.26
N GLN A 198 -3.18 -7.15 30.26
CA GLN A 198 -4.52 -6.58 30.21
C GLN A 198 -5.09 -6.84 28.81
N THR A 199 -5.76 -7.95 28.64
CA THR A 199 -6.48 -8.26 27.40
C THR A 199 -7.76 -7.45 27.35
N ARG A 200 -7.68 -6.22 26.89
CA ARG A 200 -8.88 -5.49 26.44
C ARG A 200 -9.49 -6.33 25.30
N ARG A 201 -10.73 -6.78 25.48
CA ARG A 201 -11.44 -7.51 24.40
C ARG A 201 -11.61 -6.56 23.22
N ILE A 202 -11.09 -6.97 22.07
CA ILE A 202 -11.27 -6.26 20.81
C ILE A 202 -12.70 -6.57 20.35
N HIS A 203 -13.48 -5.52 20.08
CA HIS A 203 -14.83 -5.63 19.52
C HIS A 203 -14.85 -4.91 18.16
N PRO A 204 -14.39 -5.53 17.06
CA PRO A 204 -14.15 -4.85 15.78
C PRO A 204 -15.36 -4.08 15.26
N ILE A 205 -16.57 -4.65 15.36
CA ILE A 205 -17.81 -4.02 14.89
C ILE A 205 -18.17 -2.79 15.74
N ARG A 206 -18.06 -2.91 17.05
CA ARG A 206 -18.35 -1.80 17.98
C ARG A 206 -17.30 -0.70 17.82
N ASP A 207 -16.02 -1.05 17.76
CA ASP A 207 -14.90 -0.11 17.60
C ASP A 207 -15.04 0.67 16.28
N MET A 208 -15.48 0.00 15.20
CA MET A 208 -15.79 0.63 13.91
C MET A 208 -17.01 1.57 14.02
N GLY A 209 -18.06 1.16 14.75
CA GLY A 209 -19.23 2.00 15.01
C GLY A 209 -18.89 3.29 15.76
N GLU A 210 -18.03 3.20 16.79
CA GLU A 210 -17.57 4.36 17.56
C GLU A 210 -16.70 5.31 16.68
N ALA A 211 -15.83 4.77 15.82
CA ALA A 211 -15.06 5.56 14.87
C ALA A 211 -15.95 6.29 13.86
N LEU A 212 -16.97 5.63 13.34
CA LEU A 212 -17.94 6.23 12.42
C LEU A 212 -18.77 7.32 13.11
N HIS A 213 -19.17 7.11 14.37
CA HIS A 213 -19.89 8.13 15.14
C HIS A 213 -19.05 9.39 15.33
N LEU A 214 -17.77 9.24 15.71
CA LEU A 214 -16.83 10.35 15.80
C LEU A 214 -16.65 11.08 14.47
N ALA A 215 -16.51 10.34 13.36
CA ALA A 215 -16.39 10.93 12.04
C ALA A 215 -17.63 11.74 11.64
N LYS A 216 -18.82 11.28 12.00
CA LYS A 216 -20.08 12.02 11.76
C LYS A 216 -20.22 13.28 12.63
N SER A 217 -19.67 13.28 13.84
CA SER A 217 -19.72 14.44 14.75
C SER A 217 -18.65 15.49 14.47
N ASP A 218 -17.54 15.12 13.80
CA ASP A 218 -16.47 16.06 13.43
C ASP A 218 -16.30 16.15 11.90
N PRO A 219 -16.76 17.23 11.26
CA PRO A 219 -16.67 17.42 9.82
C PRO A 219 -15.24 17.40 9.27
N ALA A 220 -14.23 17.74 10.08
CA ALA A 220 -12.83 17.68 9.63
C ALA A 220 -12.32 16.25 9.56
N ILE A 221 -12.68 15.39 10.54
CA ILE A 221 -12.37 13.95 10.50
C ILE A 221 -13.07 13.31 9.29
N MET A 222 -14.35 13.62 9.07
CA MET A 222 -15.09 13.12 7.90
C MET A 222 -14.41 13.56 6.59
N ALA A 223 -14.02 14.83 6.46
CA ALA A 223 -13.33 15.33 5.28
C ALA A 223 -12.01 14.59 5.02
N LEU A 224 -11.23 14.29 6.06
CA LEU A 224 -9.97 13.56 5.95
C LEU A 224 -10.18 12.11 5.52
N LEU A 225 -11.17 11.41 6.06
CA LEU A 225 -11.55 10.05 5.63
C LEU A 225 -12.02 10.04 4.17
N MET A 226 -12.90 10.98 3.81
CA MET A 226 -13.45 11.09 2.45
C MET A 226 -12.38 11.50 1.42
N SER A 227 -11.31 12.16 1.83
CA SER A 227 -10.23 12.50 0.90
C SER A 227 -9.66 11.26 0.22
N LYS A 228 -9.40 10.18 0.97
CA LYS A 228 -8.91 8.92 0.39
C LYS A 228 -9.92 8.22 -0.50
N MET A 229 -11.21 8.46 -0.29
CA MET A 229 -12.26 7.88 -1.14
C MET A 229 -12.20 8.46 -2.56
N THR A 230 -11.81 9.73 -2.74
CA THR A 230 -11.62 10.31 -4.08
C THR A 230 -10.53 9.58 -4.86
N PHE A 231 -9.46 9.18 -4.19
CA PHE A 231 -8.42 8.33 -4.74
C PHE A 231 -8.91 6.90 -4.96
N ALA A 232 -9.54 6.27 -3.96
CA ALA A 232 -9.92 4.86 -3.98
C ALA A 232 -10.92 4.52 -5.10
N VAL A 233 -11.88 5.40 -5.37
CA VAL A 233 -12.86 5.22 -6.46
C VAL A 233 -12.14 5.17 -7.82
N GLY A 234 -11.11 5.98 -8.03
CA GLY A 234 -10.29 5.95 -9.23
C GLY A 234 -9.19 4.89 -9.23
N ALA A 235 -8.85 4.31 -8.08
CA ALA A 235 -7.66 3.49 -7.93
C ALA A 235 -7.75 2.10 -8.60
N GLY A 236 -8.92 1.71 -9.11
CA GLY A 236 -9.06 0.56 -9.99
C GLY A 236 -8.13 0.59 -11.20
N VAL A 237 -7.74 1.79 -11.67
CA VAL A 237 -6.74 1.96 -12.73
C VAL A 237 -5.40 1.29 -12.41
N VAL A 238 -5.05 1.16 -11.13
CA VAL A 238 -3.80 0.51 -10.72
C VAL A 238 -3.77 -0.96 -11.11
N SER A 239 -4.91 -1.65 -11.05
CA SER A 239 -5.03 -3.05 -11.48
C SER A 239 -4.83 -3.20 -12.99
N GLN A 240 -5.06 -2.13 -13.76
CA GLN A 240 -4.94 -2.12 -15.20
C GLN A 240 -3.52 -1.81 -15.71
N LEU A 241 -2.57 -1.41 -14.86
CA LEU A 241 -1.25 -0.97 -15.33
C LEU A 241 -0.48 -2.06 -16.07
N ALA A 242 -0.55 -3.31 -15.59
CA ALA A 242 0.10 -4.44 -16.25
C ALA A 242 -0.52 -4.74 -17.63
N VAL A 243 -1.84 -4.72 -17.70
CA VAL A 243 -2.61 -4.91 -18.95
C VAL A 243 -2.36 -3.72 -19.91
N PHE A 244 -2.36 -2.50 -19.39
CA PHE A 244 -2.14 -1.28 -20.18
C PHE A 244 -0.75 -1.27 -20.83
N ALA A 245 0.29 -1.72 -20.10
CA ALA A 245 1.64 -1.86 -20.65
C ALA A 245 1.69 -2.87 -21.80
N ALA A 246 1.02 -4.01 -21.67
CA ALA A 246 1.00 -5.05 -22.68
C ALA A 246 0.13 -4.69 -23.89
N ASP A 247 -1.15 -4.38 -23.64
CA ASP A 247 -2.14 -4.22 -24.72
C ASP A 247 -1.98 -2.91 -25.49
N SER A 248 -1.59 -1.81 -24.80
CA SER A 248 -1.53 -0.50 -25.46
C SER A 248 -0.17 -0.17 -26.04
N PHE A 249 0.90 -0.81 -25.56
CA PHE A 249 2.28 -0.52 -25.97
C PHE A 249 3.06 -1.75 -26.42
N ASN A 250 2.41 -2.91 -26.45
CA ASN A 250 3.01 -4.19 -26.83
C ASN A 250 4.32 -4.48 -26.07
N SER A 251 4.32 -4.18 -24.77
CA SER A 251 5.50 -4.33 -23.92
C SER A 251 5.37 -5.50 -22.96
N GLY A 252 6.50 -6.21 -22.74
CA GLY A 252 6.59 -7.33 -21.81
C GLY A 252 6.70 -6.91 -20.34
N ASP A 253 7.26 -7.79 -19.51
CA ASP A 253 7.36 -7.60 -18.06
C ASP A 253 8.19 -6.36 -17.67
N ALA A 254 9.19 -5.98 -18.48
CA ALA A 254 9.95 -4.73 -18.25
C ALA A 254 9.06 -3.48 -18.36
N GLY A 255 8.12 -3.45 -19.32
CA GLY A 255 7.17 -2.34 -19.43
C GLY A 255 6.17 -2.31 -18.28
N ARG A 256 5.68 -3.48 -17.83
CA ARG A 256 4.86 -3.62 -16.62
C ARG A 256 5.61 -3.09 -15.39
N GLY A 257 6.87 -3.52 -15.25
CA GLY A 257 7.77 -3.06 -14.18
C GLY A 257 8.06 -1.57 -14.22
N LEU A 258 8.24 -0.97 -15.41
CA LEU A 258 8.45 0.47 -15.58
C LEU A 258 7.25 1.26 -15.07
N MET A 259 6.03 0.89 -15.44
CA MET A 259 4.82 1.59 -14.98
C MET A 259 4.64 1.50 -13.46
N LEU A 260 4.80 0.31 -12.88
CA LEU A 260 4.69 0.09 -11.44
C LEU A 260 5.87 0.74 -10.69
N GLY A 261 7.07 0.71 -11.26
CA GLY A 261 8.27 1.35 -10.70
C GLY A 261 8.11 2.87 -10.60
N LEU A 262 7.69 3.56 -11.69
CA LEU A 262 7.45 5.00 -11.67
C LEU A 262 6.25 5.37 -10.76
N ARG A 263 5.23 4.53 -10.68
CA ARG A 263 4.19 4.64 -9.66
C ARG A 263 4.80 4.68 -8.25
N GLY A 264 5.73 3.78 -7.95
CA GLY A 264 6.43 3.72 -6.66
C GLY A 264 7.24 4.99 -6.37
N VAL A 265 7.98 5.49 -7.37
CA VAL A 265 8.73 6.76 -7.27
C VAL A 265 7.80 7.92 -6.94
N GLY A 266 6.70 8.05 -7.67
CA GLY A 266 5.69 9.09 -7.40
C GLY A 266 5.13 8.99 -5.98
N SER A 267 4.74 7.80 -5.55
CA SER A 267 4.21 7.56 -4.20
C SER A 267 5.21 7.91 -3.08
N ALA A 268 6.50 7.66 -3.30
CA ALA A 268 7.55 7.97 -2.34
C ALA A 268 7.85 9.48 -2.25
N LEU A 269 7.84 10.18 -3.39
CA LEU A 269 8.16 11.61 -3.46
C LEU A 269 6.97 12.52 -3.11
N GLY A 270 5.74 12.05 -3.34
CA GLY A 270 4.52 12.82 -3.13
C GLY A 270 4.40 13.47 -1.76
N PRO A 271 4.57 12.73 -0.65
CA PRO A 271 4.54 13.29 0.69
C PRO A 271 5.57 14.40 0.94
N LEU A 272 6.78 14.24 0.38
CA LEU A 272 7.87 15.21 0.54
C LEU A 272 7.56 16.53 -0.17
N VAL A 273 6.97 16.44 -1.36
CA VAL A 273 6.52 17.62 -2.12
C VAL A 273 5.37 18.31 -1.40
N ALA A 274 4.36 17.54 -0.98
CA ALA A 274 3.15 18.07 -0.38
C ALA A 274 3.37 18.71 1.02
N ALA A 275 4.32 18.20 1.79
CA ALA A 275 4.66 18.75 3.11
C ALA A 275 5.04 20.24 3.05
N ARG A 276 5.58 20.72 1.92
CA ARG A 276 5.95 22.13 1.71
C ARG A 276 4.75 23.07 1.67
N PHE A 277 3.55 22.55 1.38
CA PHE A 277 2.35 23.35 1.17
C PHE A 277 1.41 23.41 2.39
N VAL A 278 1.59 22.54 3.40
CA VAL A 278 0.59 22.39 4.48
C VAL A 278 0.94 23.11 5.78
N LYS A 279 2.22 23.26 6.16
CA LYS A 279 2.71 24.04 7.32
C LYS A 279 1.86 23.89 8.61
N ASN A 280 1.52 22.70 9.03
CA ASN A 280 0.68 22.43 10.23
C ASN A 280 -0.75 23.03 10.20
N ASP A 281 -1.24 23.44 9.04
CA ASP A 281 -2.59 23.98 8.84
C ASP A 281 -3.53 22.88 8.32
N LEU A 282 -4.46 22.43 9.15
CA LEU A 282 -5.41 21.37 8.82
C LEU A 282 -6.34 21.76 7.65
N SER A 283 -6.70 23.05 7.52
CA SER A 283 -7.47 23.54 6.37
C SER A 283 -6.69 23.36 5.06
N ARG A 284 -5.37 23.62 5.09
CA ARG A 284 -4.50 23.37 3.95
C ARG A 284 -4.30 21.90 3.67
N VAL A 285 -4.20 21.06 4.72
CA VAL A 285 -4.14 19.60 4.55
C VAL A 285 -5.34 19.10 3.74
N ILE A 286 -6.56 19.48 4.13
CA ILE A 286 -7.79 19.10 3.42
C ILE A 286 -7.80 19.63 1.98
N LEU A 287 -7.37 20.88 1.75
CA LEU A 287 -7.27 21.45 0.40
C LEU A 287 -6.28 20.69 -0.48
N VAL A 288 -5.06 20.46 0.05
CA VAL A 288 -3.98 19.76 -0.69
C VAL A 288 -4.36 18.32 -1.00
N CYS A 289 -5.09 17.64 -0.11
CA CYS A 289 -5.64 16.32 -0.41
C CYS A 289 -6.58 16.33 -1.63
N GLY A 290 -7.47 17.31 -1.73
CA GLY A 290 -8.37 17.40 -2.89
C GLY A 290 -7.63 17.76 -4.20
N VAL A 291 -6.69 18.71 -4.15
CA VAL A 291 -5.84 19.07 -5.31
C VAL A 291 -4.95 17.89 -5.73
N ALA A 292 -4.41 17.16 -4.78
CA ALA A 292 -3.61 15.96 -5.03
C ALA A 292 -4.43 14.85 -5.71
N GLY A 293 -5.73 14.71 -5.36
CA GLY A 293 -6.67 13.82 -6.04
C GLY A 293 -6.90 14.23 -7.50
N LEU A 294 -7.02 15.55 -7.80
CA LEU A 294 -7.07 16.04 -9.19
C LEU A 294 -5.78 15.76 -9.95
N GLY A 295 -4.61 15.94 -9.30
CA GLY A 295 -3.32 15.61 -9.88
C GLY A 295 -3.19 14.11 -10.21
N PHE A 296 -3.65 13.24 -9.31
CA PHE A 296 -3.72 11.79 -9.55
C PHE A 296 -4.57 11.48 -10.79
N ALA A 297 -5.79 11.97 -10.81
CA ALA A 297 -6.74 11.70 -11.89
C ALA A 297 -6.28 12.29 -13.23
N GLY A 298 -5.79 13.54 -13.25
CA GLY A 298 -5.25 14.19 -14.44
C GLY A 298 -4.03 13.47 -15.01
N GLY A 299 -3.14 12.98 -14.17
CA GLY A 299 -1.99 12.18 -14.60
C GLY A 299 -2.40 10.86 -15.25
N TYR A 300 -3.40 10.15 -14.71
CA TYR A 300 -3.93 8.95 -15.35
C TYR A 300 -4.67 9.23 -16.66
N LEU A 301 -5.41 10.33 -16.74
CA LEU A 301 -6.04 10.75 -18.01
C LEU A 301 -4.98 11.06 -19.07
N ALA A 302 -3.91 11.77 -18.71
CA ALA A 302 -2.78 12.04 -19.60
C ALA A 302 -2.04 10.74 -19.99
N ALA A 303 -1.88 9.80 -19.08
CA ALA A 303 -1.33 8.49 -19.40
C ALA A 303 -2.21 7.73 -20.41
N ALA A 304 -3.53 7.77 -20.24
CA ALA A 304 -4.48 7.10 -21.13
C ALA A 304 -4.38 7.59 -22.59
N VAL A 305 -4.09 8.88 -22.82
CA VAL A 305 -3.95 9.44 -24.18
C VAL A 305 -2.50 9.41 -24.70
N SER A 306 -1.54 8.93 -23.90
CA SER A 306 -0.13 8.90 -24.28
C SER A 306 0.14 7.94 -25.44
N PRO A 307 0.97 8.35 -26.43
CA PRO A 307 1.26 7.53 -27.60
C PRO A 307 2.35 6.46 -27.34
N VAL A 308 3.20 6.67 -26.35
CA VAL A 308 4.34 5.77 -26.06
C VAL A 308 4.44 5.43 -24.58
N LEU A 309 4.95 4.24 -24.29
CA LEU A 309 5.07 3.64 -22.95
C LEU A 309 5.73 4.60 -21.94
N ILE A 310 6.89 5.17 -22.32
CA ILE A 310 7.69 5.98 -21.38
C ILE A 310 6.95 7.24 -20.94
N VAL A 311 6.21 7.88 -21.85
CA VAL A 311 5.40 9.07 -21.56
C VAL A 311 4.23 8.70 -20.64
N ALA A 312 3.53 7.60 -20.92
CA ALA A 312 2.49 7.08 -20.06
C ALA A 312 3.02 6.77 -18.65
N ALA A 313 4.16 6.10 -18.55
CA ALA A 313 4.78 5.74 -17.28
C ALA A 313 5.22 6.99 -16.47
N ILE A 314 5.72 8.04 -17.13
CA ILE A 314 6.03 9.33 -16.48
C ILE A 314 4.74 9.96 -15.91
N PHE A 315 3.64 10.01 -16.67
CA PHE A 315 2.37 10.55 -16.19
C PHE A 315 1.80 9.72 -15.03
N ILE A 316 1.98 8.39 -15.03
CA ILE A 316 1.63 7.53 -13.89
C ILE A 316 2.48 7.90 -12.65
N GLY A 317 3.78 8.12 -12.81
CA GLY A 317 4.66 8.63 -11.75
C GLY A 317 4.16 9.97 -11.19
N LEU A 318 3.83 10.93 -12.06
CA LEU A 318 3.28 12.22 -11.67
C LEU A 318 1.91 12.10 -10.99
N ALA A 319 1.03 11.21 -11.47
CA ALA A 319 -0.24 10.90 -10.82
C ALA A 319 -0.04 10.45 -9.38
N HIS A 320 0.94 9.58 -9.16
CA HIS A 320 1.23 9.03 -7.83
C HIS A 320 1.99 9.98 -6.89
N LEU A 321 2.54 11.10 -7.37
CA LEU A 321 2.88 12.23 -6.49
C LEU A 321 1.63 12.72 -5.73
N GLY A 322 0.51 12.89 -6.44
CA GLY A 322 -0.78 13.22 -5.84
C GLY A 322 -1.29 12.12 -4.91
N GLY A 323 -1.32 10.87 -5.35
CA GLY A 323 -1.80 9.74 -4.56
C GLY A 323 -1.01 9.53 -3.27
N GLY A 324 0.33 9.58 -3.31
CA GLY A 324 1.19 9.47 -2.14
C GLY A 324 1.04 10.63 -1.17
N ALA A 325 0.92 11.85 -1.71
CA ALA A 325 0.65 13.05 -0.92
C ALA A 325 -0.68 12.94 -0.16
N GLN A 326 -1.74 12.58 -0.87
CA GLN A 326 -3.09 12.45 -0.31
C GLN A 326 -3.13 11.38 0.79
N TRP A 327 -2.51 10.22 0.57
CA TRP A 327 -2.42 9.15 1.56
C TRP A 327 -1.77 9.62 2.85
N THR A 328 -0.59 10.21 2.76
CA THR A 328 0.18 10.62 3.92
C THR A 328 -0.44 11.79 4.66
N LEU A 329 -0.89 12.82 3.92
CA LEU A 329 -1.46 14.02 4.53
C LEU A 329 -2.80 13.76 5.21
N SER A 330 -3.67 12.93 4.62
CA SER A 330 -4.93 12.58 5.28
C SER A 330 -4.71 11.78 6.57
N THR A 331 -3.78 10.82 6.56
CA THR A 331 -3.38 10.09 7.78
C THR A 331 -2.81 11.03 8.83
N TYR A 332 -1.92 11.96 8.45
CA TYR A 332 -1.40 13.00 9.34
C TYR A 332 -2.52 13.86 9.93
N GLY A 333 -3.45 14.33 9.09
CA GLY A 333 -4.61 15.11 9.55
C GLY A 333 -5.46 14.35 10.57
N LEU A 334 -5.73 13.07 10.35
CA LEU A 334 -6.44 12.21 11.30
C LEU A 334 -5.65 12.05 12.61
N GLN A 335 -4.34 11.84 12.55
CA GLN A 335 -3.49 11.71 13.74
C GLN A 335 -3.51 12.97 14.61
N VAL A 336 -3.54 14.16 13.99
CA VAL A 336 -3.57 15.45 14.70
C VAL A 336 -4.97 15.76 15.24
N ARG A 337 -6.04 15.43 14.47
CA ARG A 337 -7.41 15.82 14.83
C ARG A 337 -8.10 14.84 15.77
N CYS A 338 -7.82 13.55 15.67
CA CYS A 338 -8.49 12.54 16.48
C CYS A 338 -7.99 12.55 17.93
N PRO A 339 -8.90 12.47 18.92
CA PRO A 339 -8.54 12.21 20.32
C PRO A 339 -7.69 10.95 20.43
N ASP A 340 -6.72 10.95 21.36
CA ASP A 340 -5.75 9.85 21.50
C ASP A 340 -6.42 8.48 21.71
N GLU A 341 -7.48 8.45 22.51
CA GLU A 341 -8.26 7.23 22.83
C GLU A 341 -8.98 6.63 21.62
N MET A 342 -9.29 7.43 20.60
CA MET A 342 -10.05 7.03 19.41
C MET A 342 -9.16 6.91 18.15
N ARG A 343 -7.95 7.46 18.21
CA ARG A 343 -7.04 7.57 17.04
C ARG A 343 -6.78 6.22 16.38
N GLY A 344 -6.48 5.18 17.16
CA GLY A 344 -6.23 3.84 16.61
C GLY A 344 -7.44 3.26 15.89
N ARG A 345 -8.66 3.46 16.41
CA ARG A 345 -9.91 2.97 15.81
C ARG A 345 -10.23 3.71 14.50
N VAL A 346 -10.04 5.03 14.49
CA VAL A 346 -10.27 5.85 13.28
C VAL A 346 -9.27 5.49 12.19
N LEU A 347 -7.99 5.32 12.51
CA LEU A 347 -6.97 4.92 11.54
C LEU A 347 -7.17 3.48 11.02
N ALA A 348 -7.63 2.56 11.86
CA ALA A 348 -8.01 1.22 11.44
C ALA A 348 -9.22 1.24 10.50
N GLY A 349 -10.23 2.06 10.82
CA GLY A 349 -11.41 2.29 9.97
C GLY A 349 -11.05 2.94 8.63
N ASP A 350 -10.16 3.92 8.63
CA ASP A 350 -9.60 4.57 7.43
C ASP A 350 -8.91 3.55 6.52
N PHE A 351 -8.05 2.70 7.08
CA PHE A 351 -7.36 1.66 6.32
C PHE A 351 -8.32 0.61 5.76
N ALA A 352 -9.30 0.17 6.56
CA ALA A 352 -10.34 -0.77 6.14
C ALA A 352 -11.15 -0.22 4.97
N LEU A 353 -11.63 1.02 5.10
CA LEU A 353 -12.45 1.69 4.10
C LEU A 353 -11.71 1.82 2.77
N ILE A 354 -10.45 2.27 2.80
CA ILE A 354 -9.67 2.42 1.56
C ILE A 354 -9.33 1.09 0.90
N THR A 355 -9.00 0.06 1.68
CA THR A 355 -8.66 -1.26 1.15
C THR A 355 -9.87 -1.92 0.50
N LEU A 356 -11.04 -1.83 1.12
CA LEU A 356 -12.30 -2.31 0.56
C LEU A 356 -12.65 -1.56 -0.74
N SER A 357 -12.55 -0.23 -0.72
CA SER A 357 -12.86 0.60 -1.90
C SER A 357 -11.88 0.35 -3.04
N LEU A 358 -10.59 0.15 -2.76
CA LEU A 358 -9.57 -0.24 -3.73
C LEU A 358 -9.90 -1.61 -4.36
N GLY A 359 -10.29 -2.59 -3.55
CA GLY A 359 -10.71 -3.91 -4.05
C GLY A 359 -11.92 -3.85 -4.96
N LEU A 360 -12.99 -3.15 -4.54
CA LEU A 360 -14.19 -2.96 -5.35
C LEU A 360 -13.92 -2.20 -6.65
N SER A 361 -13.15 -1.10 -6.57
CA SER A 361 -12.75 -0.32 -7.74
C SER A 361 -11.93 -1.17 -8.72
N SER A 362 -11.04 -2.04 -8.23
CA SER A 362 -10.24 -2.93 -9.07
C SER A 362 -11.08 -4.01 -9.75
N LEU A 363 -12.07 -4.59 -9.06
CA LEU A 363 -13.03 -5.52 -9.66
C LEU A 363 -13.81 -4.86 -10.78
N LEU A 364 -14.37 -3.67 -10.52
CA LEU A 364 -15.11 -2.90 -11.52
C LEU A 364 -14.23 -2.53 -12.72
N ALA A 365 -12.99 -2.09 -12.48
CA ALA A 365 -12.04 -1.79 -13.55
C ALA A 365 -11.72 -3.03 -14.38
N GLY A 366 -11.58 -4.20 -13.76
CA GLY A 366 -11.39 -5.47 -14.46
C GLY A 366 -12.54 -5.80 -15.40
N VAL A 367 -13.79 -5.72 -14.90
CA VAL A 367 -14.99 -5.96 -15.71
C VAL A 367 -15.08 -4.95 -16.88
N VAL A 368 -14.95 -3.66 -16.60
CA VAL A 368 -15.04 -2.60 -17.62
C VAL A 368 -13.94 -2.79 -18.68
N SER A 369 -12.74 -3.23 -18.28
CA SER A 369 -11.60 -3.42 -19.17
C SER A 369 -11.82 -4.54 -20.21
N GLU A 370 -12.64 -5.53 -19.92
CA GLU A 370 -13.02 -6.57 -20.91
C GLU A 370 -13.82 -5.97 -22.09
N TYR A 371 -14.62 -4.92 -21.84
CA TYR A 371 -15.47 -4.30 -22.86
C TYR A 371 -14.78 -3.16 -23.63
N ILE A 372 -14.08 -2.26 -22.93
CA ILE A 372 -13.51 -1.04 -23.54
C ILE A 372 -11.97 -1.00 -23.52
N GLY A 373 -11.32 -2.10 -23.10
CA GLY A 373 -9.87 -2.21 -23.01
C GLY A 373 -9.26 -1.43 -21.85
N ALA A 374 -7.98 -1.71 -21.55
CA ALA A 374 -7.29 -1.09 -20.43
C ALA A 374 -7.19 0.45 -20.56
N ARG A 375 -6.90 0.94 -21.78
CA ARG A 375 -6.79 2.39 -22.08
C ARG A 375 -8.10 3.12 -21.82
N GLY A 376 -9.21 2.61 -22.33
CA GLY A 376 -10.55 3.16 -22.12
C GLY A 376 -10.95 3.15 -20.65
N THR A 377 -10.68 2.05 -19.96
CA THR A 377 -10.94 1.89 -18.52
C THR A 377 -10.18 2.92 -17.69
N ILE A 378 -8.88 3.12 -17.95
CA ILE A 378 -8.06 4.13 -17.28
C ILE A 378 -8.66 5.52 -17.50
N ALA A 379 -9.09 5.86 -18.71
CA ALA A 379 -9.69 7.17 -19.00
C ALA A 379 -11.02 7.36 -18.23
N VAL A 380 -11.91 6.38 -18.23
CA VAL A 380 -13.20 6.44 -17.52
C VAL A 380 -12.98 6.59 -16.00
N PHE A 381 -12.14 5.77 -15.40
CA PHE A 381 -11.88 5.85 -13.96
C PHE A 381 -11.12 7.13 -13.57
N ALA A 382 -10.27 7.67 -14.45
CA ALA A 382 -9.66 8.98 -14.25
C ALA A 382 -10.70 10.11 -14.25
N VAL A 383 -11.68 10.09 -15.16
CA VAL A 383 -12.80 11.06 -15.17
C VAL A 383 -13.63 10.95 -13.90
N ILE A 384 -13.97 9.74 -13.46
CA ILE A 384 -14.69 9.51 -12.20
C ILE A 384 -13.90 10.08 -11.00
N ALA A 385 -12.58 9.89 -10.96
CA ALA A 385 -11.73 10.43 -9.92
C ALA A 385 -11.63 11.97 -9.98
N ILE A 386 -11.63 12.58 -11.17
CA ILE A 386 -11.71 14.05 -11.34
C ILE A 386 -13.02 14.57 -10.74
N CYS A 387 -14.16 14.00 -11.14
CA CYS A 387 -15.48 14.37 -10.62
C CYS A 387 -15.55 14.23 -9.09
N SER A 388 -15.08 13.09 -8.57
CA SER A 388 -15.02 12.83 -7.14
C SER A 388 -14.16 13.85 -6.37
N SER A 389 -13.00 14.22 -6.93
CA SER A 389 -12.11 15.22 -6.32
C SER A 389 -12.71 16.63 -6.37
N ILE A 390 -13.41 17.02 -7.44
CA ILE A 390 -14.12 18.28 -7.53
C ILE A 390 -15.25 18.33 -6.50
N ILE A 391 -16.07 17.28 -6.42
CA ILE A 391 -17.15 17.16 -5.42
C ILE A 391 -16.57 17.32 -4.01
N TYR A 392 -15.47 16.62 -3.72
CA TYR A 392 -14.79 16.71 -2.43
C TYR A 392 -14.33 18.15 -2.13
N LEU A 393 -13.69 18.83 -3.07
CA LEU A 393 -13.23 20.21 -2.90
C LEU A 393 -14.39 21.18 -2.64
N LEU A 394 -15.52 20.99 -3.29
CA LEU A 394 -16.73 21.78 -3.08
C LEU A 394 -17.37 21.47 -1.72
N ALA A 395 -17.57 20.21 -1.40
CA ALA A 395 -18.19 19.76 -0.15
C ALA A 395 -17.38 20.16 1.10
N THR A 396 -16.06 20.21 0.99
CA THR A 396 -15.19 20.58 2.13
C THR A 396 -14.91 22.07 2.24
N ARG A 397 -15.50 22.94 1.37
CA ARG A 397 -15.27 24.39 1.38
C ARG A 397 -15.57 25.04 2.72
N ASN A 398 -16.74 24.74 3.29
CA ASN A 398 -17.17 25.29 4.58
C ASN A 398 -16.33 24.78 5.75
N VAL A 399 -15.97 23.49 5.72
CA VAL A 399 -15.08 22.89 6.75
C VAL A 399 -13.74 23.61 6.76
N ARG A 400 -13.15 23.87 5.59
CA ARG A 400 -11.89 24.59 5.47
C ARG A 400 -11.97 26.03 5.92
N ALA A 401 -13.08 26.72 5.62
CA ALA A 401 -13.31 28.09 6.07
C ALA A 401 -13.42 28.18 7.60
N ASN A 402 -14.20 27.30 8.23
CA ASN A 402 -14.36 27.25 9.67
C ASN A 402 -13.04 26.94 10.41
N LEU A 403 -12.23 26.01 9.86
CA LEU A 403 -10.91 25.70 10.44
C LEU A 403 -9.96 26.91 10.40
N LYS A 404 -10.02 27.74 9.34
CA LYS A 404 -9.21 28.97 9.26
C LYS A 404 -9.67 30.04 10.27
N LEU A 405 -10.98 30.20 10.44
CA LEU A 405 -11.54 31.16 11.41
C LEU A 405 -11.13 30.79 12.84
N ASN A 406 -11.27 29.52 13.20
CA ASN A 406 -10.88 29.03 14.53
C ASN A 406 -9.38 29.19 14.80
N ALA A 407 -8.52 29.01 13.79
CA ALA A 407 -7.08 29.19 13.92
C ALA A 407 -6.66 30.68 14.00
N ALA A 408 -7.49 31.60 13.57
CA ALA A 408 -7.24 33.04 13.69
C ALA A 408 -7.70 33.64 15.03
N THR A 409 -8.55 32.91 15.76
CA THR A 409 -9.11 33.31 17.06
C THR A 409 -8.44 32.63 18.26
N SER A 410 -7.59 31.62 18.03
CA SER A 410 -6.73 30.94 19.03
C SER A 410 -5.30 31.47 18.98
#